data_a512ae2c4da17d5aa2d86bc884ae2152
#
_entry.id   a512ae2c4da17d5aa2d86bc884ae2152
#
_cell.length_a   1.000
_cell.length_b   1.000
_cell.length_c   1.000
_cell.angle_alpha   90.00
_cell.angle_beta   90.00
_cell.angle_gamma   90.00
#
_symmetry.space_group_name_H-M   'P 1'
#
loop_
_entity.id
_entity.type
_entity.pdbx_description
1 polymer ?
#
loop_
_entity_poly.entity_id
_entity_poly.type
_entity_poly.pdbx_seq_one_letter_code
_entity_poly.pdbx_strand_id
1 'polypeptide(L)'
;PGVMICFSDMHMEKCDSEFELQKDKKVLCIDHCREGRIEMEVQPGVFSIMQENELRLDNRENHKGTTYYPLRHYHGVSVFMDVEETQKALDTMFLGFSVDIAQLRMRYCTQDKPYVIRNDEGLSRIISSFYRRNMERPEISASKEYYQIKVVEMLLYLETMTVENSREIRPYYYKTQMEKIKAVHAQITGDLKTRFTIEDLSSMYDMPATTMKKCF
;
A
#
# COMPACT_ATOMS: atom_id res chain seq x y z
N PRO A 1 10.32 -20.31 -2.33
CA PRO A 1 9.04 -20.77 -1.81
C PRO A 1 8.43 -19.69 -0.93
N GLY A 2 7.08 -19.64 -0.85
CA GLY A 2 6.36 -18.73 0.05
C GLY A 2 6.26 -17.28 -0.39
N VAL A 3 6.98 -16.82 -1.41
CA VAL A 3 6.96 -15.44 -1.90
C VAL A 3 6.43 -15.36 -3.31
N MET A 4 5.49 -14.46 -3.54
CA MET A 4 4.96 -14.08 -4.85
C MET A 4 5.10 -12.57 -5.04
N ILE A 5 5.61 -12.15 -6.20
CA ILE A 5 5.72 -10.74 -6.57
C ILE A 5 4.78 -10.49 -7.75
N CYS A 6 3.93 -9.51 -7.62
CA CYS A 6 2.92 -9.14 -8.61
C CYS A 6 3.12 -7.69 -9.03
N PHE A 7 3.29 -7.46 -10.33
CA PHE A 7 3.31 -6.13 -10.92
C PHE A 7 1.91 -5.84 -11.47
N SER A 8 1.34 -4.74 -11.03
CA SER A 8 0.01 -4.31 -11.43
C SER A 8 0.10 -3.08 -12.33
N ASP A 9 -0.65 -3.12 -13.43
CA ASP A 9 -0.88 -1.98 -14.32
C ASP A 9 -2.38 -1.98 -14.63
N MET A 10 -3.12 -1.09 -13.97
CA MET A 10 -4.58 -1.07 -13.95
C MET A 10 -5.09 0.21 -14.62
N HIS A 11 -5.98 0.05 -15.60
CA HIS A 11 -6.67 1.14 -16.29
C HIS A 11 -8.18 0.96 -16.14
N MET A 12 -8.70 1.22 -14.93
CA MET A 12 -10.11 1.03 -14.59
C MET A 12 -10.52 1.94 -13.43
N GLU A 13 -11.82 2.08 -13.20
CA GLU A 13 -12.34 2.87 -12.07
C GLU A 13 -12.41 2.06 -10.77
N LYS A 14 -12.73 0.79 -10.89
CA LYS A 14 -12.88 -0.12 -9.74
C LYS A 14 -12.64 -1.57 -10.13
N CYS A 15 -12.31 -2.35 -9.14
CA CYS A 15 -12.20 -3.81 -9.23
C CYS A 15 -12.82 -4.43 -7.99
N ASP A 16 -13.72 -5.38 -8.18
CA ASP A 16 -14.29 -6.15 -7.07
C ASP A 16 -13.42 -7.39 -6.83
N SER A 17 -13.10 -7.65 -5.58
CA SER A 17 -12.32 -8.80 -5.16
C SER A 17 -13.17 -9.69 -4.24
N GLU A 18 -13.24 -10.98 -4.59
CA GLU A 18 -13.78 -12.03 -3.72
C GLU A 18 -12.66 -12.84 -3.07
N PHE A 19 -11.46 -12.28 -3.05
CA PHE A 19 -10.32 -12.95 -2.45
C PHE A 19 -10.55 -13.19 -0.96
N GLU A 20 -10.49 -14.44 -0.56
CA GLU A 20 -10.51 -14.89 0.83
C GLU A 20 -9.24 -15.68 1.12
N LEU A 21 -8.53 -15.25 2.15
CA LEU A 21 -7.39 -16.00 2.63
C LEU A 21 -7.86 -17.31 3.27
N GLN A 22 -7.17 -18.41 2.99
CA GLN A 22 -7.44 -19.69 3.67
C GLN A 22 -7.22 -19.50 5.18
N LYS A 23 -8.12 -20.07 6.01
CA LYS A 23 -8.17 -19.83 7.46
C LYS A 23 -6.89 -20.20 8.22
N ASP A 24 -6.12 -21.14 7.69
CA ASP A 24 -4.86 -21.65 8.25
C ASP A 24 -3.63 -20.88 7.72
N LYS A 25 -3.80 -20.02 6.73
CA LYS A 25 -2.72 -19.25 6.12
C LYS A 25 -2.57 -17.87 6.75
N LYS A 26 -1.34 -17.53 7.10
CA LYS A 26 -0.96 -16.19 7.53
C LYS A 26 -0.06 -15.57 6.48
N VAL A 27 -0.43 -14.40 6.00
CA VAL A 27 0.36 -13.68 5.01
C VAL A 27 0.79 -12.31 5.53
N LEU A 28 1.93 -11.86 5.05
CA LEU A 28 2.34 -10.47 5.06
C LEU A 28 2.41 -10.01 3.62
N CYS A 29 1.67 -8.97 3.30
CA CYS A 29 1.70 -8.36 1.99
C CYS A 29 2.28 -6.95 2.09
N ILE A 30 3.15 -6.61 1.15
CA ILE A 30 3.73 -5.28 1.02
C ILE A 30 3.37 -4.76 -0.36
N ASP A 31 2.51 -3.74 -0.40
CA ASP A 31 2.12 -3.05 -1.63
C ASP A 31 2.88 -1.74 -1.76
N HIS A 32 3.28 -1.40 -2.95
CA HIS A 32 3.80 -0.08 -3.28
C HIS A 32 3.03 0.51 -4.45
N CYS A 33 2.58 1.74 -4.28
CA CYS A 33 1.99 2.54 -5.35
C CYS A 33 3.08 3.37 -6.02
N ARG A 34 3.40 3.05 -7.28
CA ARG A 34 4.34 3.83 -8.08
C ARG A 34 3.67 5.03 -8.72
N GLU A 35 2.47 4.82 -9.25
CA GLU A 35 1.68 5.84 -9.94
C GLU A 35 0.20 5.61 -9.65
N GLY A 36 -0.55 6.69 -9.51
CA GLY A 36 -1.98 6.62 -9.28
C GLY A 36 -2.38 6.63 -7.81
N ARG A 37 -3.54 6.07 -7.51
CA ARG A 37 -4.13 6.05 -6.18
C ARG A 37 -5.06 4.84 -6.04
N ILE A 38 -5.02 4.20 -4.88
CA ILE A 38 -5.98 3.15 -4.49
C ILE A 38 -6.77 3.62 -3.29
N GLU A 39 -8.08 3.39 -3.32
CA GLU A 39 -8.99 3.52 -2.20
C GLU A 39 -9.65 2.15 -1.96
N MET A 40 -9.51 1.63 -0.75
CA MET A 40 -10.03 0.31 -0.40
C MET A 40 -10.81 0.38 0.91
N GLU A 41 -12.00 -0.19 0.94
CA GLU A 41 -12.76 -0.36 2.16
C GLU A 41 -12.10 -1.47 3.01
N VAL A 42 -11.60 -1.11 4.19
CA VAL A 42 -10.89 -2.02 5.10
C VAL A 42 -11.78 -2.52 6.22
N GLN A 43 -12.84 -1.80 6.52
CA GLN A 43 -13.93 -2.17 7.43
C GLN A 43 -15.21 -1.48 6.93
N PRO A 44 -16.42 -1.93 7.28
CA PRO A 44 -17.65 -1.30 6.84
C PRO A 44 -17.65 0.23 7.07
N GLY A 45 -17.70 1.00 6.00
CA GLY A 45 -17.69 2.46 6.04
C GLY A 45 -16.32 3.12 6.32
N VAL A 46 -15.23 2.34 6.39
CA VAL A 46 -13.86 2.85 6.66
C VAL A 46 -12.95 2.52 5.49
N PHE A 47 -12.33 3.55 4.93
CA PHE A 47 -11.46 3.44 3.76
C PHE A 47 -10.00 3.68 4.12
N SER A 48 -9.12 2.87 3.56
CA SER A 48 -7.68 3.12 3.47
C SER A 48 -7.36 3.68 2.11
N ILE A 49 -6.50 4.69 2.08
CA ILE A 49 -5.99 5.30 0.85
C ILE A 49 -4.50 5.02 0.77
N MET A 50 -4.04 4.65 -0.41
CA MET A 50 -2.62 4.58 -0.75
C MET A 50 -2.37 5.41 -2.00
N GLN A 51 -1.43 6.34 -1.90
CA GLN A 51 -1.06 7.28 -2.96
C GLN A 51 0.32 6.95 -3.54
N GLU A 52 0.70 7.70 -4.56
CA GLU A 52 2.00 7.58 -5.19
C GLU A 52 3.16 7.67 -4.17
N ASN A 53 4.14 6.79 -4.33
CA ASN A 53 5.31 6.62 -3.46
C ASN A 53 5.00 6.18 -2.01
N GLU A 54 3.81 5.65 -1.75
CA GLU A 54 3.48 5.06 -0.46
C GLU A 54 3.59 3.53 -0.50
N LEU A 55 4.01 2.97 0.65
CA LEU A 55 3.94 1.54 0.90
C LEU A 55 2.81 1.23 1.88
N ARG A 56 2.16 0.10 1.67
CA ARG A 56 1.17 -0.46 2.58
C ARG A 56 1.57 -1.88 2.98
N LEU A 57 1.63 -2.13 4.28
CA LEU A 57 1.78 -3.46 4.83
C LEU A 57 0.41 -3.95 5.30
N ASP A 58 0.05 -5.16 4.90
CA ASP A 58 -1.30 -5.71 5.09
C ASP A 58 -1.23 -7.23 5.32
N ASN A 59 -2.15 -7.75 6.12
CA ASN A 59 -2.29 -9.19 6.40
C ASN A 59 -3.33 -9.89 5.49
N ARG A 60 -4.00 -9.17 4.62
CA ARG A 60 -5.04 -9.65 3.69
C ARG A 60 -6.26 -10.32 4.35
N GLU A 61 -6.46 -10.20 5.65
CA GLU A 61 -7.60 -10.83 6.32
C GLU A 61 -8.94 -10.18 5.94
N ASN A 62 -8.92 -8.88 5.62
CA ASN A 62 -10.10 -8.10 5.23
C ASN A 62 -9.94 -7.54 3.80
N HIS A 63 -9.66 -8.41 2.82
CA HIS A 63 -9.39 -7.97 1.44
C HIS A 63 -10.56 -8.23 0.48
N LYS A 64 -11.70 -8.62 1.01
CA LYS A 64 -12.93 -8.80 0.24
C LYS A 64 -13.62 -7.46 0.06
N GLY A 65 -14.03 -7.14 -1.16
CA GLY A 65 -14.78 -5.94 -1.46
C GLY A 65 -14.26 -5.17 -2.68
N THR A 66 -14.68 -3.92 -2.78
CA THR A 66 -14.36 -3.08 -3.93
C THR A 66 -13.12 -2.23 -3.67
N THR A 67 -12.17 -2.34 -4.57
CA THR A 67 -11.03 -1.42 -4.68
C THR A 67 -11.35 -0.37 -5.75
N TYR A 68 -11.17 0.90 -5.42
CA TYR A 68 -11.40 2.02 -6.32
C TYR A 68 -10.07 2.61 -6.78
N TYR A 69 -10.03 3.01 -8.05
CA TYR A 69 -8.92 3.72 -8.69
C TYR A 69 -9.41 5.08 -9.19
N PRO A 70 -9.43 6.11 -8.33
CA PRO A 70 -10.05 7.41 -8.66
C PRO A 70 -9.46 8.10 -9.87
N LEU A 71 -8.17 7.86 -10.15
CA LEU A 71 -7.46 8.41 -11.31
C LEU A 71 -7.57 7.52 -12.56
N ARG A 72 -8.35 6.42 -12.50
CA ARG A 72 -8.49 5.40 -13.55
C ARG A 72 -7.17 4.78 -14.01
N HIS A 73 -6.13 5.00 -13.24
CA HIS A 73 -4.79 4.51 -13.48
C HIS A 73 -4.15 4.12 -12.14
N TYR A 74 -3.49 2.97 -12.12
CA TYR A 74 -2.67 2.52 -11.00
C TYR A 74 -1.56 1.64 -11.51
N HIS A 75 -0.32 1.98 -11.15
CA HIS A 75 0.85 1.17 -11.40
C HIS A 75 1.57 0.89 -10.08
N GLY A 76 1.80 -0.39 -9.80
CA GLY A 76 2.39 -0.77 -8.51
C GLY A 76 3.00 -2.16 -8.49
N VAL A 77 3.60 -2.50 -7.36
CA VAL A 77 4.09 -3.84 -7.06
C VAL A 77 3.56 -4.31 -5.72
N SER A 78 3.18 -5.58 -5.66
CA SER A 78 2.79 -6.27 -4.43
C SER A 78 3.71 -7.45 -4.20
N VAL A 79 4.23 -7.57 -2.97
CA VAL A 79 5.01 -8.71 -2.51
C VAL A 79 4.18 -9.45 -1.47
N PHE A 80 3.71 -10.64 -1.83
CA PHE A 80 2.95 -11.53 -0.96
C PHE A 80 3.88 -12.56 -0.35
N MET A 81 3.82 -12.73 0.95
CA MET A 81 4.63 -13.70 1.70
C MET A 81 3.72 -14.56 2.57
N ASP A 82 3.71 -15.88 2.30
CA ASP A 82 3.25 -16.84 3.29
C ASP A 82 4.25 -16.83 4.45
N VAL A 83 3.79 -16.57 5.66
CA VAL A 83 4.66 -16.33 6.81
C VAL A 83 5.55 -17.55 7.10
N GLU A 84 4.96 -18.75 7.15
CA GLU A 84 5.67 -19.96 7.51
C GLU A 84 6.63 -20.43 6.42
N GLU A 85 6.15 -20.47 5.17
CA GLU A 85 6.96 -20.92 4.04
C GLU A 85 8.10 -19.96 3.73
N THR A 86 7.86 -18.64 3.88
CA THR A 86 8.90 -17.63 3.69
C THR A 86 9.96 -17.75 4.78
N GLN A 87 9.56 -17.90 6.06
CA GLN A 87 10.51 -18.06 7.16
C GLN A 87 11.39 -19.30 6.96
N LYS A 88 10.81 -20.46 6.66
CA LYS A 88 11.56 -21.69 6.37
C LYS A 88 12.57 -21.51 5.23
N ALA A 89 12.17 -20.79 4.19
CA ALA A 89 13.07 -20.52 3.06
C ALA A 89 14.24 -19.62 3.48
N LEU A 90 13.99 -18.57 4.25
CA LEU A 90 15.02 -17.65 4.73
C LEU A 90 15.99 -18.35 5.70
N ASP A 91 15.50 -19.16 6.63
CA ASP A 91 16.30 -19.92 7.58
C ASP A 91 17.20 -20.95 6.87
N THR A 92 16.73 -21.47 5.73
CA THR A 92 17.51 -22.41 4.90
C THR A 92 18.59 -21.68 4.09
N MET A 93 18.26 -20.48 3.56
CA MET A 93 19.18 -19.71 2.70
C MET A 93 20.25 -18.96 3.52
N PHE A 94 19.90 -18.51 4.69
CA PHE A 94 20.74 -17.66 5.53
C PHE A 94 20.79 -18.23 6.95
N LEU A 95 21.88 -18.89 7.30
CA LEU A 95 22.07 -19.41 8.65
C LEU A 95 22.08 -18.26 9.68
N GLY A 96 21.14 -18.28 10.63
CA GLY A 96 21.01 -17.23 11.64
C GLY A 96 20.39 -15.94 11.12
N PHE A 97 19.50 -16.01 10.12
CA PHE A 97 18.76 -14.85 9.66
C PHE A 97 17.96 -14.21 10.79
N SER A 98 18.16 -12.92 11.01
CA SER A 98 17.66 -12.21 12.19
C SER A 98 16.20 -11.75 12.09
N VAL A 99 15.62 -11.76 10.88
CA VAL A 99 14.25 -11.25 10.67
C VAL A 99 13.24 -12.36 10.91
N ASP A 100 12.25 -12.07 11.74
CA ASP A 100 11.09 -12.92 12.00
C ASP A 100 9.87 -12.32 11.27
N ILE A 101 9.40 -13.03 10.24
CA ILE A 101 8.26 -12.57 9.40
C ILE A 101 6.97 -12.49 10.22
N ALA A 102 6.78 -13.38 11.19
CA ALA A 102 5.60 -13.34 12.05
C ALA A 102 5.62 -12.11 12.96
N GLN A 103 6.79 -11.74 13.49
CA GLN A 103 6.95 -10.53 14.30
C GLN A 103 6.76 -9.26 13.44
N LEU A 104 7.31 -9.22 12.22
CA LEU A 104 7.02 -8.10 11.29
C LEU A 104 5.53 -7.95 11.04
N ARG A 105 4.85 -9.06 10.74
CA ARG A 105 3.41 -9.04 10.56
C ARG A 105 2.67 -8.50 11.79
N MET A 106 3.01 -8.96 13.00
CA MET A 106 2.40 -8.44 14.23
C MET A 106 2.70 -6.96 14.46
N ARG A 107 3.91 -6.51 14.14
CA ARG A 107 4.34 -5.13 14.31
C ARG A 107 3.57 -4.15 13.41
N TYR A 108 3.39 -4.51 12.14
CA TYR A 108 2.82 -3.63 11.13
C TYR A 108 1.32 -3.85 10.89
N CYS A 109 0.79 -5.05 11.09
CA CYS A 109 -0.61 -5.38 10.83
C CYS A 109 -1.42 -5.50 12.13
N THR A 110 -1.39 -4.45 12.97
CA THR A 110 -2.12 -4.42 14.23
C THR A 110 -3.61 -4.14 14.00
N GLN A 111 -4.50 -4.83 14.75
CA GLN A 111 -5.96 -4.60 14.70
C GLN A 111 -6.58 -4.84 13.31
N ASP A 112 -6.04 -5.78 12.53
CA ASP A 112 -6.50 -6.12 11.18
C ASP A 112 -6.60 -4.91 10.24
N LYS A 113 -5.76 -3.91 10.46
CA LYS A 113 -5.67 -2.71 9.64
C LYS A 113 -4.31 -2.63 8.96
N PRO A 114 -4.28 -2.22 7.69
CA PRO A 114 -3.03 -2.00 6.98
C PRO A 114 -2.25 -0.84 7.58
N TYR A 115 -0.92 -0.93 7.51
CA TYR A 115 -0.01 0.13 7.91
C TYR A 115 0.57 0.80 6.67
N VAL A 116 0.50 2.13 6.59
CA VAL A 116 1.03 2.89 5.44
C VAL A 116 2.29 3.63 5.84
N ILE A 117 3.35 3.43 5.08
CA ILE A 117 4.63 4.13 5.20
C ILE A 117 4.70 5.20 4.11
N ARG A 118 5.03 6.42 4.51
CA ARG A 118 5.13 7.59 3.64
C ARG A 118 6.52 8.18 3.64
N ASN A 119 6.97 8.65 2.48
CA ASN A 119 8.16 9.48 2.34
C ASN A 119 9.44 8.89 2.97
N ASP A 120 9.56 7.54 2.99
CA ASP A 120 10.80 6.89 3.41
C ASP A 120 11.74 6.70 2.22
N GLU A 121 12.85 7.45 2.22
CA GLU A 121 13.82 7.42 1.12
C GLU A 121 14.56 6.08 0.99
N GLY A 122 14.79 5.39 2.10
CA GLY A 122 15.46 4.10 2.11
C GLY A 122 14.61 3.03 1.45
N LEU A 123 13.35 2.92 1.86
CA LEU A 123 12.37 2.03 1.24
C LEU A 123 12.12 2.40 -0.22
N SER A 124 11.99 3.69 -0.53
CA SER A 124 11.80 4.15 -1.91
C SER A 124 12.94 3.72 -2.83
N ARG A 125 14.19 3.74 -2.35
CA ARG A 125 15.36 3.23 -3.10
C ARG A 125 15.29 1.72 -3.33
N ILE A 126 14.97 0.96 -2.30
CA ILE A 126 14.83 -0.50 -2.39
C ILE A 126 13.72 -0.85 -3.37
N ILE A 127 12.54 -0.27 -3.21
CA ILE A 127 11.36 -0.53 -4.05
C ILE A 127 11.59 -0.10 -5.49
N SER A 128 12.26 1.03 -5.73
CA SER A 128 12.55 1.48 -7.10
C SER A 128 13.36 0.44 -7.87
N SER A 129 14.15 -0.40 -7.18
CA SER A 129 14.92 -1.46 -7.82
C SER A 129 14.05 -2.58 -8.40
N PHE A 130 12.82 -2.80 -7.89
CA PHE A 130 11.87 -3.76 -8.46
C PHE A 130 11.39 -3.35 -9.86
N TYR A 131 11.33 -2.03 -10.13
CA TYR A 131 10.89 -1.50 -11.42
C TYR A 131 12.05 -1.30 -12.41
N ARG A 132 13.29 -1.30 -11.94
CA ARG A 132 14.46 -1.11 -12.79
C ARG A 132 14.74 -2.38 -13.58
N ARG A 133 14.53 -2.30 -14.89
CA ARG A 133 15.16 -3.24 -15.81
C ARG A 133 16.57 -2.72 -16.08
N ASN A 134 17.57 -3.49 -15.68
CA ASN A 134 18.95 -3.18 -16.04
C ASN A 134 19.11 -3.37 -17.56
N MET A 135 19.21 -2.28 -18.30
CA MET A 135 19.31 -2.32 -19.76
C MET A 135 20.63 -2.96 -20.25
N GLU A 136 21.67 -2.90 -19.42
CA GLU A 136 22.99 -3.51 -19.75
C GLU A 136 22.99 -5.02 -19.49
N ARG A 137 22.21 -5.49 -18.50
CA ARG A 137 22.13 -6.90 -18.12
C ARG A 137 20.69 -7.28 -17.75
N PRO A 138 19.77 -7.33 -18.72
CA PRO A 138 18.36 -7.58 -18.47
C PRO A 138 18.10 -8.97 -17.89
N GLU A 139 18.96 -9.96 -18.21
CA GLU A 139 18.88 -11.30 -17.67
C GLU A 139 19.04 -11.35 -16.14
N ILE A 140 19.89 -10.50 -15.55
CA ILE A 140 20.09 -10.42 -14.11
C ILE A 140 18.87 -9.79 -13.44
N SER A 141 18.38 -8.68 -13.99
CA SER A 141 17.24 -7.96 -13.41
C SER A 141 15.89 -8.67 -13.59
N ALA A 142 15.83 -9.67 -14.45
CA ALA A 142 14.67 -10.54 -14.64
C ALA A 142 14.79 -11.88 -13.89
N SER A 143 15.93 -12.14 -13.24
CA SER A 143 16.15 -13.41 -12.55
C SER A 143 15.37 -13.48 -11.23
N LYS A 144 14.96 -14.70 -10.87
CA LYS A 144 14.30 -14.98 -9.61
C LYS A 144 15.17 -14.59 -8.42
N GLU A 145 16.47 -14.86 -8.52
CA GLU A 145 17.46 -14.59 -7.47
C GLU A 145 17.58 -13.08 -7.18
N TYR A 146 17.52 -12.26 -8.22
CA TYR A 146 17.51 -10.79 -8.07
C TYR A 146 16.35 -10.34 -7.18
N TYR A 147 15.14 -10.78 -7.49
CA TYR A 147 13.97 -10.42 -6.70
C TYR A 147 13.99 -11.00 -5.28
N GLN A 148 14.53 -12.21 -5.10
CA GLN A 148 14.72 -12.78 -3.77
C GLN A 148 15.64 -11.91 -2.91
N ILE A 149 16.77 -11.45 -3.46
CA ILE A 149 17.69 -10.54 -2.75
C ILE A 149 16.99 -9.21 -2.42
N LYS A 150 16.19 -8.66 -3.33
CA LYS A 150 15.46 -7.41 -3.08
C LYS A 150 14.39 -7.55 -2.00
N VAL A 151 13.71 -8.68 -1.93
CA VAL A 151 12.76 -8.98 -0.84
C VAL A 151 13.51 -9.07 0.49
N VAL A 152 14.66 -9.76 0.54
CA VAL A 152 15.48 -9.85 1.76
C VAL A 152 15.97 -8.48 2.21
N GLU A 153 16.47 -7.65 1.30
CA GLU A 153 16.90 -6.27 1.59
C GLU A 153 15.75 -5.43 2.18
N MET A 154 14.55 -5.55 1.61
CA MET A 154 13.36 -4.87 2.10
C MET A 154 12.96 -5.33 3.50
N LEU A 155 13.00 -6.63 3.76
CA LEU A 155 12.68 -7.21 5.07
C LEU A 155 13.67 -6.76 6.15
N LEU A 156 14.98 -6.78 5.86
CA LEU A 156 16.01 -6.26 6.75
C LEU A 156 15.81 -4.78 7.07
N TYR A 157 15.44 -4.00 6.07
CA TYR A 157 15.17 -2.59 6.26
C TYR A 157 13.96 -2.37 7.19
N LEU A 158 12.86 -3.08 6.93
CA LEU A 158 11.65 -3.01 7.75
C LEU A 158 11.88 -3.46 9.20
N GLU A 159 12.79 -4.41 9.43
CA GLU A 159 13.16 -4.85 10.78
C GLU A 159 13.83 -3.73 11.58
N THR A 160 14.65 -2.91 10.93
CA THR A 160 15.36 -1.80 11.58
C THR A 160 14.50 -0.56 11.80
N MET A 161 13.35 -0.46 11.11
CA MET A 161 12.47 0.70 11.25
C MET A 161 11.77 0.74 12.60
N THR A 162 11.78 1.91 13.22
CA THR A 162 10.95 2.16 14.40
C THR A 162 9.53 2.46 13.94
N VAL A 163 8.58 1.63 14.33
CA VAL A 163 7.15 1.95 14.17
C VAL A 163 6.82 3.03 15.17
N GLU A 164 6.85 4.27 14.73
CA GLU A 164 6.37 5.36 15.56
C GLU A 164 4.89 5.14 15.86
N ASN A 165 4.53 5.18 17.13
CA ASN A 165 3.14 5.18 17.60
C ASN A 165 2.42 6.50 17.22
N SER A 166 2.79 7.10 16.11
CA SER A 166 2.19 8.33 15.63
C SER A 166 0.75 8.02 15.21
N ARG A 167 -0.19 8.46 16.02
CA ARG A 167 -1.63 8.48 15.74
C ARG A 167 -1.96 9.18 14.40
N GLU A 168 -0.95 9.81 13.77
CA GLU A 168 -1.07 10.59 12.54
C GLU A 168 -0.90 9.75 11.26
N ILE A 169 -0.38 8.52 11.31
CA ILE A 169 0.02 7.74 10.13
C ILE A 169 -1.04 6.70 9.70
N ARG A 170 -2.25 6.78 10.21
CA ARG A 170 -3.34 5.93 9.73
C ARG A 170 -4.34 6.76 8.92
N PRO A 171 -4.21 6.86 7.61
CA PRO A 171 -5.19 7.54 6.78
C PRO A 171 -6.41 6.65 6.58
N TYR A 172 -7.18 6.50 7.65
CA TYR A 172 -8.51 5.92 7.55
C TYR A 172 -9.51 7.06 7.43
N TYR A 173 -10.36 6.95 6.43
CA TYR A 173 -11.39 7.92 6.16
C TYR A 173 -12.75 7.25 6.24
N TYR A 174 -13.69 7.92 6.87
CA TYR A 174 -15.07 7.45 6.88
C TYR A 174 -15.70 7.65 5.50
N LYS A 175 -16.65 6.79 5.17
CA LYS A 175 -17.41 6.85 3.91
C LYS A 175 -17.94 8.26 3.63
N THR A 176 -18.50 8.92 4.66
CA THR A 176 -19.00 10.29 4.56
C THR A 176 -17.93 11.31 4.17
N GLN A 177 -16.69 11.14 4.66
CA GLN A 177 -15.56 11.99 4.25
C GLN A 177 -15.19 11.75 2.81
N MET A 178 -15.14 10.48 2.39
CA MET A 178 -14.84 10.10 1.00
C MET A 178 -15.88 10.63 0.02
N GLU A 179 -17.17 10.57 0.39
CA GLU A 179 -18.27 11.12 -0.40
C GLU A 179 -18.15 12.65 -0.55
N LYS A 180 -17.84 13.35 0.54
CA LYS A 180 -17.61 14.80 0.51
C LYS A 180 -16.43 15.17 -0.39
N ILE A 181 -15.31 14.43 -0.32
CA ILE A 181 -14.14 14.67 -1.18
C ILE A 181 -14.45 14.41 -2.65
N LYS A 182 -15.20 13.35 -2.97
CA LYS A 182 -15.64 13.10 -4.35
C LYS A 182 -16.54 14.23 -4.87
N ALA A 183 -17.43 14.76 -4.02
CA ALA A 183 -18.27 15.90 -4.38
C ALA A 183 -17.45 17.19 -4.59
N VAL A 184 -16.45 17.45 -3.72
CA VAL A 184 -15.49 18.56 -3.90
C VAL A 184 -14.74 18.44 -5.23
N HIS A 185 -14.22 17.24 -5.53
CA HIS A 185 -13.53 17.00 -6.80
C HIS A 185 -14.45 17.25 -8.00
N ALA A 186 -15.68 16.74 -7.95
CA ALA A 186 -16.67 16.97 -9.03
C ALA A 186 -17.00 18.46 -9.18
N GLN A 187 -17.12 19.21 -8.09
CA GLN A 187 -17.35 20.66 -8.11
C GLN A 187 -16.21 21.41 -8.81
N ILE A 188 -14.96 21.12 -8.44
CA ILE A 188 -13.78 21.78 -9.01
C ILE A 188 -13.63 21.45 -10.49
N THR A 189 -13.80 20.18 -10.85
CA THR A 189 -13.64 19.72 -12.25
C THR A 189 -14.82 20.11 -13.14
N GLY A 190 -16.01 20.30 -12.57
CA GLY A 190 -17.21 20.73 -13.29
C GLY A 190 -17.28 22.23 -13.55
N ASP A 191 -16.59 23.03 -12.75
CA ASP A 191 -16.52 24.49 -12.92
C ASP A 191 -15.08 24.99 -12.85
N LEU A 192 -14.39 24.91 -13.97
CA LEU A 192 -13.00 25.39 -14.11
C LEU A 192 -12.87 26.92 -14.20
N LYS A 193 -13.98 27.66 -14.26
CA LYS A 193 -13.99 29.12 -14.32
C LYS A 193 -14.00 29.76 -12.94
N THR A 194 -14.61 29.08 -11.97
CA THR A 194 -14.67 29.57 -10.60
C THR A 194 -13.41 29.18 -9.83
N ARG A 195 -12.81 30.15 -9.16
CA ARG A 195 -11.65 29.91 -8.30
C ARG A 195 -12.15 29.60 -6.89
N PHE A 196 -11.99 28.35 -6.46
CA PHE A 196 -12.28 27.92 -5.10
C PHE A 196 -11.04 28.01 -4.23
N THR A 197 -11.16 28.55 -3.03
CA THR A 197 -10.15 28.40 -1.97
C THR A 197 -10.48 27.15 -1.15
N ILE A 198 -9.51 26.64 -0.39
CA ILE A 198 -9.76 25.49 0.48
C ILE A 198 -10.70 25.83 1.61
N GLU A 199 -10.70 27.08 2.05
CA GLU A 199 -11.59 27.64 3.05
C GLU A 199 -13.04 27.68 2.55
N ASP A 200 -13.26 28.09 1.30
CA ASP A 200 -14.58 28.07 0.66
C ASP A 200 -15.12 26.63 0.60
N LEU A 201 -14.31 25.71 0.09
CA LEU A 201 -14.70 24.30 -0.02
C LEU A 201 -14.92 23.65 1.37
N SER A 202 -14.07 23.98 2.36
CA SER A 202 -14.22 23.54 3.74
C SER A 202 -15.57 23.96 4.32
N SER A 203 -15.97 25.20 4.09
CA SER A 203 -17.26 25.75 4.52
C SER A 203 -18.44 25.14 3.77
N MET A 204 -18.33 25.04 2.44
CA MET A 204 -19.41 24.49 1.58
C MET A 204 -19.74 23.03 1.90
N TYR A 205 -18.72 22.24 2.21
CA TYR A 205 -18.87 20.79 2.44
C TYR A 205 -18.83 20.38 3.90
N ASP A 206 -18.78 21.34 4.83
CA ASP A 206 -18.70 21.10 6.27
C ASP A 206 -17.62 20.02 6.56
N MET A 207 -16.38 20.30 6.13
CA MET A 207 -15.23 19.44 6.32
C MET A 207 -14.01 20.27 6.69
N PRO A 208 -13.30 19.96 7.81
CA PRO A 208 -12.11 20.70 8.18
C PRO A 208 -11.07 20.75 7.05
N ALA A 209 -10.50 21.93 6.79
CA ALA A 209 -9.51 22.13 5.72
C ALA A 209 -8.30 21.18 5.85
N THR A 210 -7.89 20.84 7.08
CA THR A 210 -6.83 19.86 7.35
C THR A 210 -7.20 18.44 6.91
N THR A 211 -8.43 18.03 7.14
CA THR A 211 -8.95 16.73 6.68
C THR A 211 -9.05 16.73 5.16
N MET A 212 -9.57 17.80 4.59
CA MET A 212 -9.68 17.95 3.13
C MET A 212 -8.31 17.83 2.45
N LYS A 213 -7.29 18.55 2.95
CA LYS A 213 -5.90 18.46 2.44
C LYS A 213 -5.28 17.06 2.54
N LYS A 214 -5.65 16.27 3.55
CA LYS A 214 -5.15 14.90 3.73
C LYS A 214 -5.85 13.90 2.82
N CYS A 215 -7.10 14.16 2.45
CA CYS A 215 -7.90 13.29 1.59
C CYS A 215 -7.70 13.56 0.09
N PHE A 216 -7.34 14.80 -0.27
CA PHE A 216 -7.10 15.22 -1.66
C PHE A 216 -5.72 14.85 -2.14
#